data_c416b3960031dd9ea07e3559e562b282
#
_entry.id   c416b3960031dd9ea07e3559e562b282
#
_cell.length_a   1.000
_cell.length_b   1.000
_cell.length_c   1.000
_cell.angle_alpha   90.00
_cell.angle_beta   90.00
_cell.angle_gamma   90.00
#
_symmetry.space_group_name_H-M   'P 1'
#
loop_
_entity.id
_entity.type
_entity.pdbx_description
1 polymer ?
#
loop_
_entity_poly.entity_id
_entity_poly.type
_entity_poly.pdbx_seq_one_letter_code
_entity_poly.pdbx_strand_id
1 'polypeptide(L)'
;MKHTILQLQVINTRVAHQRLRQGGFTLVELAAVLVLIGVLIMISMPSIKGFFVQTRVGPAAAELQRFMTATRLLGEGDSVTPYAAINNASNLAPAMAESSVFKVNGATVAHRLGGSGVGSNGTITIGPVALGGGAMGSGLGLTLTNVNHRACPGLATTLNSVSEMISVNGTAAKTLGTNNEPGSFNAVTAQDLCVKGDNNTFVFATR
;
A
#
# COMPACT_ATOMS: atom_id res chain seq x y z
N MET A 1 58.61 -56.81 -46.74
CA MET A 1 57.79 -56.31 -45.65
C MET A 1 58.30 -54.95 -45.28
N LYS A 2 57.58 -53.88 -45.73
CA LYS A 2 58.01 -52.49 -45.54
C LYS A 2 57.16 -51.89 -44.38
N HIS A 3 57.79 -51.56 -43.29
CA HIS A 3 57.19 -50.78 -42.20
C HIS A 3 57.16 -49.33 -42.57
N THR A 4 55.94 -48.80 -42.73
CA THR A 4 55.71 -47.37 -42.92
C THR A 4 55.48 -46.73 -41.55
N ILE A 5 56.42 -45.97 -41.06
CA ILE A 5 56.33 -45.18 -39.82
C ILE A 5 55.61 -43.90 -40.19
N LEU A 6 54.37 -43.71 -39.65
CA LEU A 6 53.61 -42.48 -39.76
C LEU A 6 54.19 -41.46 -38.75
N GLN A 7 54.79 -40.40 -39.25
CA GLN A 7 55.24 -39.24 -38.45
C GLN A 7 54.01 -38.41 -38.09
N LEU A 8 53.58 -38.44 -36.83
CA LEU A 8 52.61 -37.50 -36.31
C LEU A 8 53.30 -36.13 -36.11
N GLN A 9 53.01 -35.19 -36.98
CA GLN A 9 53.39 -33.78 -36.78
C GLN A 9 52.43 -33.16 -35.76
N VAL A 10 52.91 -32.92 -34.57
CA VAL A 10 52.20 -32.12 -33.55
C VAL A 10 52.27 -30.66 -33.97
N ILE A 11 51.18 -30.13 -34.48
CA ILE A 11 51.03 -28.72 -34.77
C ILE A 11 50.88 -27.98 -33.44
N ASN A 12 51.94 -27.35 -33.00
CA ASN A 12 52.01 -26.54 -31.82
C ASN A 12 51.39 -25.15 -32.13
N THR A 13 50.08 -25.05 -32.05
CA THR A 13 49.36 -23.77 -32.16
C THR A 13 49.61 -22.96 -30.90
N ARG A 14 50.53 -22.03 -30.97
CA ARG A 14 50.73 -20.99 -29.97
C ARG A 14 49.49 -20.09 -29.99
N VAL A 15 48.57 -20.30 -29.05
CA VAL A 15 47.48 -19.35 -28.79
C VAL A 15 48.13 -18.10 -28.20
N ALA A 16 48.26 -17.09 -29.04
CA ALA A 16 48.68 -15.78 -28.59
C ALA A 16 47.57 -15.21 -27.70
N HIS A 17 47.71 -15.28 -26.40
CA HIS A 17 46.90 -14.53 -25.47
C HIS A 17 47.10 -13.03 -25.74
N GLN A 18 46.24 -12.44 -26.53
CA GLN A 18 46.11 -10.99 -26.61
C GLN A 18 45.70 -10.51 -25.21
N ARG A 19 46.66 -10.00 -24.47
CA ARG A 19 46.38 -9.24 -23.25
C ARG A 19 45.60 -8.00 -23.68
N LEU A 20 44.27 -8.05 -23.53
CA LEU A 20 43.42 -6.86 -23.59
C LEU A 20 43.99 -5.87 -22.58
N ARG A 21 44.50 -4.76 -23.08
CA ARG A 21 44.93 -3.66 -22.23
C ARG A 21 43.74 -3.20 -21.45
N GLN A 22 43.64 -3.54 -20.16
CA GLN A 22 42.68 -2.97 -19.22
C GLN A 22 43.08 -1.50 -19.04
N GLY A 23 42.43 -0.63 -19.80
CA GLY A 23 42.49 0.82 -19.54
C GLY A 23 41.72 1.06 -18.22
N GLY A 24 42.44 1.51 -17.19
CA GLY A 24 41.79 1.97 -15.96
C GLY A 24 40.99 3.25 -16.23
N PHE A 25 39.82 3.39 -15.60
CA PHE A 25 39.04 4.61 -15.64
C PHE A 25 39.85 5.79 -15.08
N THR A 26 39.80 6.91 -15.77
CA THR A 26 40.39 8.15 -15.25
C THR A 26 39.55 8.68 -14.09
N LEU A 27 40.15 9.39 -13.16
CA LEU A 27 39.49 9.99 -12.01
C LEU A 27 38.37 10.97 -12.46
N VAL A 28 38.60 11.65 -13.57
CA VAL A 28 37.61 12.58 -14.19
C VAL A 28 36.42 11.83 -14.76
N GLU A 29 36.63 10.69 -15.42
CA GLU A 29 35.59 9.86 -15.99
C GLU A 29 34.70 9.26 -14.88
N LEU A 30 35.31 8.81 -13.79
CA LEU A 30 34.56 8.34 -12.62
C LEU A 30 33.73 9.47 -11.99
N ALA A 31 34.31 10.67 -11.86
CA ALA A 31 33.59 11.81 -11.32
C ALA A 31 32.38 12.21 -12.21
N ALA A 32 32.54 12.21 -13.53
CA ALA A 32 31.46 12.48 -14.47
C ALA A 32 30.31 11.46 -14.36
N VAL A 33 30.62 10.17 -14.25
CA VAL A 33 29.62 9.11 -14.07
C VAL A 33 28.87 9.27 -12.75
N LEU A 34 29.55 9.62 -11.65
CA LEU A 34 28.91 9.83 -10.36
C LEU A 34 27.93 11.02 -10.38
N VAL A 35 28.28 12.10 -11.08
CA VAL A 35 27.39 13.26 -11.27
C VAL A 35 26.14 12.85 -12.08
N LEU A 36 26.31 12.12 -13.18
CA LEU A 36 25.20 11.64 -13.99
C LEU A 36 24.26 10.71 -13.19
N ILE A 37 24.80 9.77 -12.42
CA ILE A 37 24.03 8.90 -11.54
C ILE A 37 23.28 9.73 -10.50
N GLY A 38 23.91 10.72 -9.89
CA GLY A 38 23.28 11.62 -8.92
C GLY A 38 22.05 12.34 -9.49
N VAL A 39 22.16 12.87 -10.71
CA VAL A 39 21.06 13.53 -11.41
C VAL A 39 19.93 12.55 -11.72
N LEU A 40 20.24 11.34 -12.20
CA LEU A 40 19.25 10.30 -12.49
C LEU A 40 18.49 9.87 -11.23
N ILE A 41 19.17 9.74 -10.08
CA ILE A 41 18.54 9.41 -8.81
C ILE A 41 17.55 10.51 -8.39
N MET A 42 17.91 11.78 -8.51
CA MET A 42 17.03 12.90 -8.16
C MET A 42 15.72 12.90 -8.96
N ILE A 43 15.79 12.62 -10.26
CA ILE A 43 14.62 12.57 -11.14
C ILE A 43 13.75 11.33 -10.85
N SER A 44 14.37 10.21 -10.47
CA SER A 44 13.68 8.92 -10.28
C SER A 44 12.97 8.78 -8.92
N MET A 45 13.41 9.51 -7.89
CA MET A 45 12.88 9.37 -6.52
C MET A 45 11.35 9.49 -6.38
N PRO A 46 10.65 10.47 -7.00
CA PRO A 46 9.19 10.58 -6.84
C PRO A 46 8.43 9.40 -7.45
N SER A 47 8.95 8.78 -8.50
CA SER A 47 8.32 7.62 -9.14
C SER A 47 8.44 6.35 -8.29
N ILE A 48 9.57 6.17 -7.62
CA ILE A 48 9.86 5.03 -6.76
C ILE A 48 8.92 5.00 -5.54
N LYS A 49 8.69 6.15 -4.89
CA LYS A 49 7.75 6.25 -3.75
C LYS A 49 6.35 5.75 -4.13
N GLY A 50 5.85 6.17 -5.29
CA GLY A 50 4.53 5.75 -5.75
C GLY A 50 4.42 4.26 -6.02
N PHE A 51 5.47 3.62 -6.53
CA PHE A 51 5.52 2.18 -6.72
C PHE A 51 5.44 1.43 -5.39
N PHE A 52 6.21 1.84 -4.39
CA PHE A 52 6.16 1.22 -3.06
C PHE A 52 4.80 1.38 -2.37
N VAL A 53 4.13 2.51 -2.57
CA VAL A 53 2.77 2.68 -2.05
C VAL A 53 1.84 1.68 -2.71
N GLN A 54 1.88 1.56 -4.04
CA GLN A 54 0.98 0.69 -4.79
C GLN A 54 1.13 -0.79 -4.41
N THR A 55 2.37 -1.28 -4.19
CA THR A 55 2.61 -2.66 -3.77
C THR A 55 2.08 -2.97 -2.36
N ARG A 56 1.89 -1.96 -1.51
CA ARG A 56 1.37 -2.11 -0.15
C ARG A 56 -0.16 -2.06 -0.06
N VAL A 57 -0.86 -1.60 -1.09
CA VAL A 57 -2.32 -1.46 -1.06
C VAL A 57 -3.01 -2.81 -0.82
N GLY A 58 -2.63 -3.84 -1.58
CA GLY A 58 -3.24 -5.16 -1.47
C GLY A 58 -3.14 -5.75 -0.06
N PRO A 59 -1.92 -5.91 0.51
CA PRO A 59 -1.76 -6.41 1.87
C PRO A 59 -2.49 -5.55 2.91
N ALA A 60 -2.40 -4.21 2.82
CA ALA A 60 -3.06 -3.32 3.77
C ALA A 60 -4.59 -3.44 3.71
N ALA A 61 -5.16 -3.45 2.52
CA ALA A 61 -6.60 -3.62 2.35
C ALA A 61 -7.08 -4.98 2.85
N ALA A 62 -6.33 -6.06 2.60
CA ALA A 62 -6.70 -7.39 3.08
C ALA A 62 -6.72 -7.50 4.61
N GLU A 63 -5.76 -6.89 5.30
CA GLU A 63 -5.77 -6.86 6.77
C GLU A 63 -6.93 -6.01 7.31
N LEU A 64 -7.21 -4.87 6.69
CA LEU A 64 -8.37 -4.04 7.07
C LEU A 64 -9.70 -4.75 6.83
N GLN A 65 -9.83 -5.49 5.72
CA GLN A 65 -11.02 -6.31 5.48
C GLN A 65 -11.23 -7.36 6.57
N ARG A 66 -10.17 -8.06 6.96
CA ARG A 66 -10.23 -9.06 8.04
C ARG A 66 -10.65 -8.40 9.36
N PHE A 67 -10.05 -7.25 9.68
CA PHE A 67 -10.40 -6.50 10.87
C PHE A 67 -11.87 -6.06 10.88
N MET A 68 -12.34 -5.44 9.80
CA MET A 68 -13.71 -4.97 9.67
C MET A 68 -14.71 -6.14 9.76
N THR A 69 -14.42 -7.26 9.09
CA THR A 69 -15.26 -8.46 9.14
C THR A 69 -15.29 -9.09 10.53
N ALA A 70 -14.16 -9.21 11.19
CA ALA A 70 -14.09 -9.75 12.55
C ALA A 70 -14.81 -8.86 13.55
N THR A 71 -14.66 -7.54 13.44
CA THR A 71 -15.33 -6.57 14.32
C THR A 71 -16.83 -6.56 14.08
N ARG A 72 -17.27 -6.70 12.82
CA ARG A 72 -18.69 -6.83 12.47
C ARG A 72 -19.32 -8.06 13.15
N LEU A 73 -18.68 -9.21 13.06
CA LEU A 73 -19.16 -10.44 13.70
C LEU A 73 -19.30 -10.31 15.22
N LEU A 74 -18.43 -9.53 15.86
CA LEU A 74 -18.53 -9.23 17.29
C LEU A 74 -19.73 -8.32 17.62
N GLY A 75 -20.13 -7.47 16.68
CA GLY A 75 -21.27 -6.56 16.84
C GLY A 75 -22.63 -7.20 16.51
N GLU A 76 -22.67 -8.33 15.83
CA GLU A 76 -23.92 -9.00 15.43
C GLU A 76 -24.69 -9.52 16.64
N GLY A 77 -25.91 -9.03 16.81
CA GLY A 77 -26.86 -9.52 17.82
C GLY A 77 -26.70 -8.94 19.23
N ASP A 78 -25.77 -7.99 19.44
CA ASP A 78 -25.53 -7.46 20.78
C ASP A 78 -26.54 -6.35 21.16
N SER A 79 -26.55 -5.24 20.44
CA SER A 79 -27.40 -4.09 20.75
C SER A 79 -27.67 -3.24 19.52
N VAL A 80 -28.51 -2.19 19.66
CA VAL A 80 -28.73 -1.19 18.61
C VAL A 80 -27.51 -0.29 18.36
N THR A 81 -26.53 -0.31 19.29
CA THR A 81 -25.28 0.46 19.21
C THR A 81 -24.06 -0.38 19.59
N PRO A 82 -23.80 -1.49 18.89
CA PRO A 82 -22.76 -2.45 19.27
C PRO A 82 -21.34 -1.86 19.24
N TYR A 83 -21.14 -0.79 18.47
CA TYR A 83 -19.85 -0.14 18.30
C TYR A 83 -19.66 1.13 19.14
N ALA A 84 -20.56 1.42 20.11
CA ALA A 84 -20.51 2.66 20.89
C ALA A 84 -19.19 2.87 21.65
N ALA A 85 -18.55 1.79 22.11
CA ALA A 85 -17.29 1.84 22.86
C ALA A 85 -16.03 1.58 22.03
N ILE A 86 -16.18 1.38 20.69
CA ILE A 86 -15.03 1.02 19.85
C ILE A 86 -14.03 2.17 19.74
N ASN A 87 -12.74 1.84 19.86
CA ASN A 87 -11.66 2.83 19.77
C ASN A 87 -10.34 2.20 19.33
N ASN A 88 -9.37 3.06 18.99
CA ASN A 88 -8.04 2.61 18.55
C ASN A 88 -7.28 1.82 19.61
N ALA A 89 -7.26 2.31 20.86
CA ALA A 89 -6.41 1.75 21.90
C ALA A 89 -6.81 0.32 22.28
N SER A 90 -8.11 0.08 22.40
CA SER A 90 -8.63 -1.22 22.86
C SER A 90 -8.90 -2.22 21.75
N ASN A 91 -9.15 -1.76 20.52
CA ASN A 91 -9.59 -2.63 19.42
C ASN A 91 -8.63 -2.65 18.23
N LEU A 92 -8.28 -1.49 17.65
CA LEU A 92 -7.47 -1.48 16.43
C LEU A 92 -6.00 -1.76 16.72
N ALA A 93 -5.40 -1.07 17.68
CA ALA A 93 -3.97 -1.20 17.95
C ALA A 93 -3.57 -2.62 18.39
N PRO A 94 -4.29 -3.30 19.29
CA PRO A 94 -4.02 -4.70 19.60
C PRO A 94 -4.20 -5.64 18.42
N ALA A 95 -5.23 -5.44 17.61
CA ALA A 95 -5.47 -6.26 16.41
C ALA A 95 -4.37 -6.12 15.36
N MET A 96 -3.72 -4.96 15.28
CA MET A 96 -2.65 -4.65 14.32
C MET A 96 -1.24 -4.77 14.91
N ALA A 97 -1.08 -5.15 16.18
CA ALA A 97 0.20 -5.15 16.87
C ALA A 97 1.25 -6.07 16.23
N GLU A 98 0.82 -7.21 15.68
CA GLU A 98 1.69 -8.20 15.02
C GLU A 98 1.72 -8.05 13.50
N SER A 99 1.08 -7.01 12.96
CA SER A 99 1.05 -6.77 11.52
C SER A 99 2.43 -6.37 10.98
N SER A 100 2.85 -6.99 9.90
CA SER A 100 4.03 -6.56 9.13
C SER A 100 3.72 -5.38 8.20
N VAL A 101 2.45 -5.09 7.97
CA VAL A 101 1.97 -4.07 7.03
C VAL A 101 1.84 -2.71 7.72
N PHE A 102 1.27 -2.70 8.92
CA PHE A 102 1.04 -1.49 9.72
C PHE A 102 2.17 -1.26 10.72
N LYS A 103 2.31 -0.02 11.16
CA LYS A 103 3.20 0.32 12.26
C LYS A 103 2.36 0.81 13.43
N VAL A 104 2.42 0.09 14.54
CA VAL A 104 1.69 0.43 15.76
C VAL A 104 2.64 1.10 16.75
N ASN A 105 2.18 2.20 17.35
CA ASN A 105 2.87 2.90 18.44
C ASN A 105 1.82 3.41 19.43
N GLY A 106 1.66 2.70 20.54
CA GLY A 106 0.56 2.92 21.48
C GLY A 106 -0.79 2.75 20.78
N ALA A 107 -1.67 3.73 20.85
CA ALA A 107 -2.96 3.73 20.15
C ALA A 107 -2.89 4.18 18.68
N THR A 108 -1.72 4.62 18.20
CA THR A 108 -1.54 5.11 16.84
C THR A 108 -1.19 3.95 15.89
N VAL A 109 -1.96 3.80 14.84
CA VAL A 109 -1.73 2.80 13.79
C VAL A 109 -1.46 3.53 12.47
N ALA A 110 -0.24 3.43 11.95
CA ALA A 110 0.17 4.03 10.68
C ALA A 110 0.01 3.04 9.53
N HIS A 111 -0.67 3.46 8.44
CA HIS A 111 -0.98 2.57 7.31
C HIS A 111 0.11 2.47 6.25
N ARG A 112 1.12 3.33 6.27
CA ARG A 112 2.27 3.33 5.33
C ARG A 112 1.90 3.45 3.83
N LEU A 113 0.68 3.90 3.54
CA LEU A 113 0.17 4.18 2.18
C LEU A 113 0.29 5.66 1.80
N GLY A 114 0.94 6.46 2.62
CA GLY A 114 1.15 7.90 2.49
C GLY A 114 1.26 8.52 3.87
N GLY A 115 1.56 9.82 3.90
CA GLY A 115 1.76 10.57 5.13
C GLY A 115 3.00 10.19 5.94
N SER A 116 3.13 10.75 7.13
CA SER A 116 4.28 10.55 8.03
C SER A 116 4.11 9.38 9.00
N GLY A 117 2.89 8.94 9.25
CA GLY A 117 2.56 7.93 10.25
C GLY A 117 2.61 8.44 11.70
N VAL A 118 2.54 9.76 11.89
CA VAL A 118 2.62 10.41 13.22
C VAL A 118 1.38 11.28 13.44
N GLY A 119 0.83 11.20 14.65
CA GLY A 119 -0.40 11.91 15.01
C GLY A 119 -1.58 11.47 14.15
N SER A 120 -2.21 12.41 13.46
CA SER A 120 -3.31 12.14 12.51
C SER A 120 -2.84 12.07 11.04
N ASN A 121 -1.53 12.09 10.78
CA ASN A 121 -0.99 12.15 9.42
C ASN A 121 -0.50 10.76 8.97
N GLY A 122 -1.21 10.13 8.03
CA GLY A 122 -0.88 8.77 7.53
C GLY A 122 -1.27 7.66 8.50
N THR A 123 -2.35 7.87 9.27
CA THR A 123 -2.80 6.96 10.32
C THR A 123 -4.22 6.46 10.09
N ILE A 124 -4.55 5.40 10.81
CA ILE A 124 -5.87 4.79 10.82
C ILE A 124 -6.53 5.10 12.17
N THR A 125 -7.77 5.50 12.13
CA THR A 125 -8.62 5.64 13.31
C THR A 125 -9.91 4.87 13.11
N ILE A 126 -10.41 4.27 14.19
CA ILE A 126 -11.74 3.67 14.24
C ILE A 126 -12.58 4.38 15.30
N GLY A 127 -13.87 4.37 15.06
CA GLY A 127 -14.82 4.96 16.01
C GLY A 127 -16.27 4.61 15.66
N PRO A 128 -17.16 4.91 16.60
CA PRO A 128 -18.60 4.75 16.39
C PRO A 128 -19.10 5.73 15.32
N VAL A 129 -19.99 5.26 14.45
CA VAL A 129 -20.73 6.11 13.50
C VAL A 129 -22.20 5.82 13.55
N ALA A 130 -23.03 6.80 13.16
CA ALA A 130 -24.44 6.60 12.91
C ALA A 130 -24.61 6.16 11.46
N LEU A 131 -25.17 4.97 11.25
CA LEU A 131 -25.34 4.41 9.91
C LEU A 131 -26.80 3.99 9.69
N GLY A 132 -27.32 4.26 8.50
CA GLY A 132 -28.68 3.85 8.12
C GLY A 132 -29.81 4.47 8.96
N GLY A 133 -29.61 5.68 9.48
CA GLY A 133 -30.60 6.32 10.37
C GLY A 133 -30.55 5.82 11.83
N GLY A 134 -29.62 4.93 12.16
CA GLY A 134 -29.40 4.44 13.53
C GLY A 134 -28.72 5.49 14.41
N ALA A 135 -28.64 5.19 15.71
CA ALA A 135 -27.92 6.02 16.67
C ALA A 135 -26.40 5.95 16.48
N MET A 136 -25.66 6.87 17.12
CA MET A 136 -24.19 6.81 17.16
C MET A 136 -23.76 5.48 17.77
N GLY A 137 -22.86 4.75 17.08
CA GLY A 137 -22.45 3.40 17.45
C GLY A 137 -23.29 2.29 16.80
N SER A 138 -24.27 2.62 15.96
CA SER A 138 -24.96 1.62 15.12
C SER A 138 -24.05 1.07 14.01
N GLY A 139 -22.94 1.75 13.72
CA GLY A 139 -21.91 1.33 12.76
C GLY A 139 -20.51 1.57 13.26
N LEU A 140 -19.57 0.78 12.71
CA LEU A 140 -18.14 0.96 12.81
C LEU A 140 -17.67 1.90 11.69
N GLY A 141 -16.99 2.97 12.03
CA GLY A 141 -16.27 3.83 11.11
C GLY A 141 -14.76 3.57 11.15
N LEU A 142 -14.15 3.43 9.99
CA LEU A 142 -12.70 3.30 9.78
C LEU A 142 -12.23 4.48 8.93
N THR A 143 -11.35 5.31 9.47
CA THR A 143 -10.80 6.48 8.78
C THR A 143 -9.31 6.31 8.51
N LEU A 144 -8.90 6.52 7.26
CA LEU A 144 -7.50 6.60 6.87
C LEU A 144 -7.20 8.02 6.38
N THR A 145 -6.16 8.63 6.94
CA THR A 145 -5.77 10.02 6.62
C THR A 145 -4.50 10.06 5.77
N ASN A 146 -4.34 11.06 4.94
CA ASN A 146 -3.13 11.29 4.13
C ASN A 146 -2.72 10.08 3.26
N VAL A 147 -3.69 9.41 2.68
CA VAL A 147 -3.45 8.32 1.73
C VAL A 147 -2.94 8.89 0.41
N ASN A 148 -1.91 8.28 -0.16
CA ASN A 148 -1.36 8.64 -1.45
C ASN A 148 -2.37 8.36 -2.58
N HIS A 149 -2.44 9.25 -3.56
CA HIS A 149 -3.36 9.13 -4.69
C HIS A 149 -3.22 7.81 -5.47
N ARG A 150 -2.02 7.19 -5.48
CA ARG A 150 -1.79 5.90 -6.14
C ARG A 150 -2.41 4.71 -5.42
N ALA A 151 -2.62 4.84 -4.11
CA ALA A 151 -3.33 3.83 -3.32
C ALA A 151 -4.85 3.97 -3.40
N CYS A 152 -5.32 5.14 -3.77
CA CYS A 152 -6.70 5.57 -3.65
C CYS A 152 -7.68 4.62 -4.37
N PRO A 153 -7.59 4.37 -5.68
CA PRO A 153 -8.58 3.53 -6.36
C PRO A 153 -8.55 2.08 -5.87
N GLY A 154 -7.37 1.52 -5.64
CA GLY A 154 -7.22 0.15 -5.17
C GLY A 154 -7.79 -0.06 -3.77
N LEU A 155 -7.57 0.88 -2.85
CA LEU A 155 -8.08 0.82 -1.50
C LEU A 155 -9.62 0.87 -1.48
N ALA A 156 -10.22 1.84 -2.19
CA ALA A 156 -11.68 1.97 -2.29
C ALA A 156 -12.33 0.73 -2.90
N THR A 157 -11.77 0.20 -3.98
CA THR A 157 -12.30 -0.99 -4.66
C THR A 157 -12.23 -2.24 -3.78
N THR A 158 -11.10 -2.45 -3.08
CA THR A 158 -10.93 -3.63 -2.24
C THR A 158 -11.83 -3.58 -1.01
N LEU A 159 -11.89 -2.45 -0.30
CA LEU A 159 -12.70 -2.31 0.91
C LEU A 159 -14.21 -2.14 0.63
N ASN A 160 -14.61 -1.94 -0.62
CA ASN A 160 -16.02 -1.88 -1.00
C ASN A 160 -16.82 -3.12 -0.59
N SER A 161 -16.19 -4.30 -0.61
CA SER A 161 -16.85 -5.58 -0.30
C SER A 161 -17.30 -5.69 1.16
N VAL A 162 -16.62 -4.98 2.08
CA VAL A 162 -16.88 -5.01 3.53
C VAL A 162 -17.44 -3.69 4.06
N SER A 163 -17.67 -2.71 3.19
CA SER A 163 -18.16 -1.39 3.57
C SER A 163 -19.53 -1.11 2.98
N GLU A 164 -20.42 -0.59 3.79
CA GLU A 164 -21.75 -0.14 3.35
C GLU A 164 -21.73 1.33 2.91
N MET A 165 -20.83 2.13 3.48
CA MET A 165 -20.58 3.51 3.11
C MET A 165 -19.09 3.73 2.87
N ILE A 166 -18.78 4.48 1.82
CA ILE A 166 -17.42 4.91 1.49
C ILE A 166 -17.43 6.40 1.17
N SER A 167 -16.60 7.16 1.86
CA SER A 167 -16.37 8.57 1.54
C SER A 167 -14.90 8.79 1.24
N VAL A 168 -14.63 9.60 0.23
CA VAL A 168 -13.29 10.05 -0.17
C VAL A 168 -13.26 11.57 -0.12
N ASN A 169 -12.37 12.13 0.68
CA ASN A 169 -12.23 13.57 0.86
C ASN A 169 -13.55 14.29 1.23
N GLY A 170 -14.38 13.63 2.05
CA GLY A 170 -15.68 14.15 2.46
C GLY A 170 -16.82 13.94 1.47
N THR A 171 -16.53 13.47 0.24
CA THR A 171 -17.54 13.18 -0.77
C THR A 171 -17.86 11.68 -0.78
N ALA A 172 -19.14 11.34 -0.81
CA ALA A 172 -19.56 9.95 -0.82
C ALA A 172 -19.29 9.28 -2.17
N ALA A 173 -18.51 8.18 -2.15
CA ALA A 173 -18.30 7.28 -3.28
C ALA A 173 -19.25 6.06 -3.24
N LYS A 174 -19.77 5.74 -2.05
CA LYS A 174 -20.81 4.74 -1.81
C LYS A 174 -21.67 5.19 -0.65
N THR A 175 -22.99 5.13 -0.80
CA THR A 175 -23.95 5.45 0.25
C THR A 175 -24.90 4.27 0.47
N LEU A 176 -25.53 4.23 1.62
CA LEU A 176 -26.68 3.36 1.79
C LEU A 176 -27.85 3.85 0.92
N GLY A 177 -28.47 2.93 0.24
CA GLY A 177 -29.69 3.18 -0.52
C GLY A 177 -30.93 3.29 0.37
N THR A 178 -32.09 3.41 -0.28
CA THR A 178 -33.37 3.36 0.38
C THR A 178 -33.54 2.02 1.12
N ASN A 179 -34.09 2.02 2.32
CA ASN A 179 -34.28 0.84 3.18
C ASN A 179 -32.93 0.22 3.71
N ASN A 180 -31.87 1.02 3.79
CA ASN A 180 -30.59 0.57 4.32
C ASN A 180 -29.89 -0.54 3.51
N GLU A 181 -30.28 -0.73 2.25
CA GLU A 181 -29.58 -1.61 1.35
C GLU A 181 -28.22 -1.01 0.94
N PRO A 182 -27.15 -1.84 0.80
CA PRO A 182 -25.87 -1.35 0.31
C PRO A 182 -26.03 -0.70 -1.07
N GLY A 183 -25.65 0.56 -1.19
CA GLY A 183 -25.70 1.29 -2.45
C GLY A 183 -24.69 0.78 -3.48
N SER A 184 -24.85 1.19 -4.72
CA SER A 184 -23.89 0.89 -5.78
C SER A 184 -22.58 1.63 -5.54
N PHE A 185 -21.47 0.94 -5.81
CA PHE A 185 -20.12 1.51 -5.81
C PHE A 185 -19.64 1.68 -7.24
N ASN A 186 -19.09 2.84 -7.57
CA ASN A 186 -18.45 3.08 -8.85
C ASN A 186 -16.96 3.42 -8.61
N ALA A 187 -16.07 2.53 -9.08
CA ALA A 187 -14.63 2.68 -8.90
C ALA A 187 -14.06 3.91 -9.64
N VAL A 188 -14.63 4.28 -10.79
CA VAL A 188 -14.21 5.46 -11.56
C VAL A 188 -14.57 6.73 -10.79
N THR A 189 -15.80 6.83 -10.27
CA THR A 189 -16.21 7.96 -9.44
C THR A 189 -15.33 8.07 -8.19
N ALA A 190 -15.01 6.95 -7.52
CA ALA A 190 -14.12 6.96 -6.38
C ALA A 190 -12.69 7.42 -6.75
N GLN A 191 -12.22 7.08 -7.95
CA GLN A 191 -10.92 7.55 -8.45
C GLN A 191 -10.92 9.05 -8.74
N ASP A 192 -11.99 9.60 -9.29
CA ASP A 192 -12.12 11.02 -9.62
C ASP A 192 -12.10 11.91 -8.36
N LEU A 193 -12.49 11.36 -7.20
CA LEU A 193 -12.43 12.03 -5.91
C LEU A 193 -11.01 12.09 -5.32
N CYS A 194 -10.04 11.36 -5.90
CA CYS A 194 -8.68 11.27 -5.41
C CYS A 194 -7.84 12.46 -5.86
N VAL A 195 -7.27 13.19 -4.92
CA VAL A 195 -6.35 14.30 -5.20
C VAL A 195 -4.89 13.84 -5.20
N LYS A 196 -4.04 14.51 -5.97
CA LYS A 196 -2.61 14.19 -6.08
C LYS A 196 -1.89 14.36 -4.74
N GLY A 197 -0.87 13.54 -4.51
CA GLY A 197 -0.06 13.55 -3.29
C GLY A 197 -0.64 12.67 -2.19
N ASP A 198 -0.19 12.91 -0.96
CA ASP A 198 -0.58 12.19 0.26
C ASP A 198 -1.69 12.99 1.00
N ASN A 199 -2.77 13.32 0.29
CA ASN A 199 -3.78 14.26 0.78
C ASN A 199 -5.19 13.65 0.82
N ASN A 200 -5.32 12.35 0.60
CA ASN A 200 -6.63 11.74 0.56
C ASN A 200 -7.03 11.18 1.92
N THR A 201 -8.26 11.47 2.32
CA THR A 201 -8.89 10.91 3.52
C THR A 201 -10.02 10.00 3.12
N PHE A 202 -9.97 8.78 3.61
CA PHE A 202 -11.02 7.79 3.42
C PHE A 202 -11.79 7.57 4.72
N VAL A 203 -13.10 7.41 4.58
CA VAL A 203 -13.96 6.90 5.64
C VAL A 203 -14.72 5.71 5.08
N PHE A 204 -14.53 4.56 5.70
CA PHE A 204 -15.26 3.34 5.43
C PHE A 204 -16.17 3.06 6.62
N ALA A 205 -17.42 2.72 6.39
CA ALA A 205 -18.31 2.38 7.47
C ALA A 205 -19.13 1.13 7.16
N THR A 206 -19.39 0.33 8.20
CA THR A 206 -20.17 -0.93 8.15
C THR A 206 -20.94 -1.13 9.44
N ARG A 207 -22.02 -1.90 9.36
CA ARG A 207 -22.80 -2.39 10.52
C ARG A 207 -22.42 -3.79 10.86
#